data_5547fa51f1cfcbd0e8ced5c26f3593bd
#
_entry.id   5547fa51f1cfcbd0e8ced5c26f3593bd
#
_cell.length_a   1.000
_cell.length_b   1.000
_cell.length_c   1.000
_cell.angle_alpha   90.00
_cell.angle_beta   90.00
_cell.angle_gamma   90.00
#
_symmetry.space_group_name_H-M   'P 1'
#
loop_
_entity.id
_entity.type
_entity.pdbx_description
1 polymer ?
#
loop_
_entity_poly.entity_id
_entity_poly.type
_entity_poly.pdbx_seq_one_letter_code
_entity_poly.pdbx_strand_id
1 'polypeptide(L)'
;MRRLAFLLLLFPVGHSSLAQQPAIQTKPDTLKTAEKRQSPFNTGFYPIAFFDIDLKYIIKYNNYEGLRLGIGGITNEKLSETVKIGGYFAYGFKDDDNKYSVGASVLLSKPTSTWLSAYYINDLGEIGSFKYLTDARVYSVFEPRLVNVKQFYKHRTWQTTLQHEFSKKFLSEVKLSRSSIEQIENYQFVKDGKVYEDYELAEASVSVRISPKTNFFTRDDGFIEYFDGFPKISAQITKGLGGVLGSEFEYTKYGLKLDYYIKRTNLSSTNILVEGNYAAGDAPLTHLFHAFPNAPTKDEILQRFSVAGRRSFETMYFGEFFSDKLVTLQLRHSLRRFHISKHFQPELVILSKHALGDLGNRKTHQGIGFNTLDQLYSEAGLELNKLLFGFGLSGAYRYGYYNLPDFEDNVSFKFTFYAKF
;
A
#
# COMPACT_ATOMS: atom_id res chain seq x y z
N MET A 1 18.76 -20.74 24.92
CA MET A 1 18.85 -19.28 25.00
C MET A 1 20.10 -18.83 24.25
N ARG A 2 20.01 -18.51 22.99
CA ARG A 2 21.08 -17.92 22.20
C ARG A 2 20.78 -16.43 22.00
N ARG A 3 21.65 -15.58 22.55
CA ARG A 3 21.55 -14.12 22.45
C ARG A 3 21.81 -13.70 21.03
N LEU A 4 20.80 -13.12 20.36
CA LEU A 4 20.96 -12.40 19.09
C LEU A 4 21.68 -11.08 19.40
N ALA A 5 22.95 -10.98 19.03
CA ALA A 5 23.68 -9.73 18.99
C ALA A 5 23.33 -9.00 17.69
N PHE A 6 22.52 -7.96 17.78
CA PHE A 6 22.31 -7.01 16.67
C PHE A 6 23.60 -6.20 16.48
N LEU A 7 24.32 -6.48 15.41
CA LEU A 7 25.45 -5.65 14.98
C LEU A 7 24.88 -4.40 14.27
N LEU A 8 24.67 -3.34 15.02
CA LEU A 8 24.44 -1.99 14.48
C LEU A 8 25.78 -1.49 13.91
N LEU A 9 25.94 -1.59 12.60
CA LEU A 9 27.01 -0.87 11.89
C LEU A 9 26.72 0.62 11.92
N LEU A 10 27.30 1.30 12.91
CA LEU A 10 27.36 2.75 12.99
C LEU A 10 28.30 3.26 11.88
N PHE A 11 27.75 3.75 10.79
CA PHE A 11 28.50 4.60 9.88
C PHE A 11 28.74 5.97 10.55
N PRO A 12 29.95 6.49 10.53
CA PRO A 12 30.21 7.82 11.08
C PRO A 12 29.45 8.87 10.25
N VAL A 13 28.52 9.55 10.91
CA VAL A 13 27.86 10.72 10.35
C VAL A 13 28.85 11.87 10.35
N GLY A 14 29.52 12.06 9.25
CA GLY A 14 30.31 13.28 9.03
C GLY A 14 29.40 14.50 9.10
N HIS A 15 29.65 15.38 10.03
CA HIS A 15 29.00 16.67 10.15
C HIS A 15 29.44 17.54 8.97
N SER A 16 28.65 17.55 7.89
CA SER A 16 28.74 18.58 6.88
C SER A 16 27.87 19.77 7.32
N SER A 17 28.51 20.90 7.51
CA SER A 17 27.92 22.20 7.80
C SER A 17 26.78 22.49 6.82
N LEU A 18 25.58 22.70 7.34
CA LEU A 18 24.41 23.21 6.61
C LEU A 18 24.70 24.64 6.17
N ALA A 19 25.07 24.83 4.92
CA ALA A 19 24.99 26.12 4.29
C ALA A 19 23.50 26.51 4.23
N GLN A 20 23.10 27.51 5.01
CA GLN A 20 21.80 28.15 4.93
C GLN A 20 21.65 28.76 3.54
N GLN A 21 20.76 28.24 2.71
CA GLN A 21 20.28 28.95 1.55
C GLN A 21 19.42 30.12 2.03
N PRO A 22 19.60 31.34 1.45
CA PRO A 22 18.79 32.48 1.81
C PRO A 22 17.32 32.21 1.51
N ALA A 23 16.46 32.46 2.50
CA ALA A 23 15.02 32.40 2.34
C ALA A 23 14.59 33.36 1.22
N ILE A 24 14.09 32.81 0.12
CA ILE A 24 13.40 33.60 -0.89
C ILE A 24 12.09 34.06 -0.22
N GLN A 25 12.07 35.36 0.17
CA GLN A 25 10.85 36.02 0.57
C GLN A 25 9.97 36.19 -0.68
N THR A 26 9.10 35.24 -0.94
CA THR A 26 8.00 35.41 -1.88
C THR A 26 6.93 36.25 -1.21
N LYS A 27 6.68 37.44 -1.81
CA LYS A 27 5.60 38.34 -1.40
C LYS A 27 4.25 37.62 -1.39
N PRO A 28 3.35 37.92 -0.39
CA PRO A 28 2.07 37.19 -0.22
C PRO A 28 1.05 37.35 -1.36
N ASP A 29 1.27 38.25 -2.32
CA ASP A 29 0.27 38.61 -3.33
C ASP A 29 0.27 37.75 -4.61
N THR A 30 1.22 36.82 -4.78
CA THR A 30 1.28 35.96 -5.97
C THR A 30 0.57 34.58 -5.80
N LEU A 31 0.00 34.32 -4.65
CA LEU A 31 -0.70 33.05 -4.40
C LEU A 31 -2.15 33.01 -4.90
N LYS A 32 -2.69 34.12 -5.37
CA LYS A 32 -4.09 34.20 -5.86
C LYS A 32 -4.29 33.97 -7.36
N THR A 33 -3.23 33.70 -8.15
CA THR A 33 -3.40 33.67 -9.61
C THR A 33 -2.80 32.45 -10.30
N ALA A 34 -2.83 31.29 -9.67
CA ALA A 34 -2.54 30.05 -10.36
C ALA A 34 -3.33 28.87 -9.75
N GLU A 35 -4.64 28.96 -9.77
CA GLU A 35 -5.46 27.77 -9.97
C GLU A 35 -5.18 27.26 -11.40
N LYS A 36 -3.97 26.75 -11.62
CA LYS A 36 -3.69 25.88 -12.74
C LYS A 36 -4.61 24.69 -12.53
N ARG A 37 -5.70 24.59 -13.29
CA ARG A 37 -6.50 23.38 -13.43
C ARG A 37 -5.51 22.23 -13.60
N GLN A 38 -5.26 21.49 -12.53
CA GLN A 38 -4.42 20.30 -12.60
C GLN A 38 -5.11 19.34 -13.58
N SER A 39 -4.32 18.70 -14.44
CA SER A 39 -4.85 17.71 -15.37
C SER A 39 -5.63 16.66 -14.57
N PRO A 40 -6.80 16.20 -15.03
CA PRO A 40 -7.54 15.09 -14.39
C PRO A 40 -6.68 13.85 -14.14
N PHE A 41 -5.69 13.60 -14.99
CA PHE A 41 -4.73 12.52 -14.79
C PHE A 41 -3.81 12.73 -13.59
N ASN A 42 -3.52 13.98 -13.21
CA ASN A 42 -2.72 14.28 -12.02
C ASN A 42 -3.55 14.20 -10.73
N THR A 43 -4.82 14.55 -10.79
CA THR A 43 -5.74 14.50 -9.66
C THR A 43 -6.38 13.13 -9.50
N GLY A 44 -6.49 12.36 -10.61
CA GLY A 44 -7.21 11.10 -10.68
C GLY A 44 -8.72 11.26 -10.75
N PHE A 45 -9.22 12.48 -10.76
CA PHE A 45 -10.64 12.80 -10.81
C PHE A 45 -10.98 13.63 -12.04
N TYR A 46 -12.03 13.23 -12.73
CA TYR A 46 -12.57 13.99 -13.86
C TYR A 46 -13.88 14.68 -13.46
N PRO A 47 -13.89 16.02 -13.34
CA PRO A 47 -15.08 16.74 -12.87
C PRO A 47 -16.16 16.82 -13.94
N ILE A 48 -17.37 16.34 -13.61
CA ILE A 48 -18.57 16.48 -14.42
C ILE A 48 -19.66 17.14 -13.59
N ALA A 49 -19.99 18.40 -13.88
CA ALA A 49 -20.98 19.18 -13.16
C ALA A 49 -20.73 19.16 -11.64
N PHE A 50 -21.58 18.50 -10.87
CA PHE A 50 -21.54 18.38 -9.40
C PHE A 50 -20.90 17.05 -8.93
N PHE A 51 -20.31 16.27 -9.83
CA PHE A 51 -19.75 14.96 -9.55
C PHE A 51 -18.35 14.81 -10.15
N ASP A 52 -17.41 14.27 -9.38
CA ASP A 52 -16.05 13.98 -9.82
C ASP A 52 -15.91 12.47 -10.04
N ILE A 53 -15.73 12.06 -11.32
CA ILE A 53 -15.50 10.65 -11.67
C ILE A 53 -14.09 10.25 -11.22
N ASP A 54 -14.00 9.17 -10.46
CA ASP A 54 -12.75 8.58 -9.98
C ASP A 54 -12.18 7.62 -11.03
N LEU A 55 -11.11 8.03 -11.71
CA LEU A 55 -10.50 7.32 -12.83
C LEU A 55 -9.95 5.94 -12.45
N LYS A 56 -9.65 5.68 -11.16
CA LYS A 56 -9.12 4.39 -10.71
C LYS A 56 -10.11 3.23 -10.84
N TYR A 57 -11.43 3.51 -11.00
CA TYR A 57 -12.45 2.47 -11.15
C TYR A 57 -12.75 2.13 -12.61
N ILE A 58 -12.34 2.95 -13.58
CA ILE A 58 -12.72 2.78 -15.00
C ILE A 58 -12.20 1.45 -15.54
N ILE A 59 -10.92 1.17 -15.30
CA ILE A 59 -10.28 -0.06 -15.77
C ILE A 59 -9.25 -0.56 -14.76
N LYS A 60 -9.35 -1.84 -14.41
CA LYS A 60 -8.38 -2.56 -13.60
C LYS A 60 -8.18 -3.96 -14.18
N TYR A 61 -7.06 -4.55 -13.83
CA TYR A 61 -6.77 -5.94 -14.14
C TYR A 61 -6.09 -6.60 -12.94
N ASN A 62 -6.50 -7.82 -12.62
CA ASN A 62 -5.78 -8.74 -11.75
C ASN A 62 -6.04 -10.18 -12.21
N ASN A 63 -5.24 -11.13 -11.71
CA ASN A 63 -5.32 -12.50 -12.18
C ASN A 63 -6.57 -13.26 -11.71
N TYR A 64 -7.29 -12.77 -10.72
CA TYR A 64 -8.52 -13.36 -10.22
C TYR A 64 -9.74 -12.89 -11.05
N GLU A 65 -9.97 -11.58 -11.14
CA GLU A 65 -11.10 -10.98 -11.84
C GLU A 65 -10.90 -10.92 -13.37
N GLY A 66 -9.64 -11.05 -13.83
CA GLY A 66 -9.29 -10.69 -15.20
C GLY A 66 -9.41 -9.18 -15.42
N LEU A 67 -10.05 -8.80 -16.52
CA LEU A 67 -10.43 -7.40 -16.77
C LEU A 67 -11.59 -7.03 -15.82
N ARG A 68 -11.47 -5.89 -15.17
CA ARG A 68 -12.52 -5.27 -14.34
C ARG A 68 -12.82 -3.89 -14.90
N LEU A 69 -14.05 -3.66 -15.34
CA LEU A 69 -14.53 -2.37 -15.78
C LEU A 69 -15.55 -1.81 -14.80
N GLY A 70 -15.53 -0.51 -14.60
CA GLY A 70 -16.44 0.12 -13.67
C GLY A 70 -16.51 1.63 -13.82
N ILE A 71 -17.32 2.22 -12.96
CA ILE A 71 -17.45 3.65 -12.81
C ILE A 71 -17.60 3.97 -11.32
N GLY A 72 -16.97 5.04 -10.88
CA GLY A 72 -17.08 5.51 -9.50
C GLY A 72 -16.79 6.97 -9.42
N GLY A 73 -17.05 7.55 -8.26
CA GLY A 73 -16.75 8.94 -8.02
C GLY A 73 -17.42 9.46 -6.75
N ILE A 74 -17.37 10.77 -6.58
CA ILE A 74 -17.83 11.47 -5.40
C ILE A 74 -18.42 12.82 -5.80
N THR A 75 -19.44 13.30 -5.09
CA THR A 75 -19.96 14.65 -5.28
C THR A 75 -18.89 15.69 -4.90
N ASN A 76 -18.87 16.80 -5.63
CA ASN A 76 -17.88 17.87 -5.43
C ASN A 76 -18.49 19.10 -4.73
N GLU A 77 -17.66 20.13 -4.56
CA GLU A 77 -18.02 21.37 -3.86
C GLU A 77 -19.19 22.13 -4.51
N LYS A 78 -19.42 21.93 -5.82
CA LYS A 78 -20.57 22.56 -6.51
C LYS A 78 -21.92 22.05 -5.98
N LEU A 79 -21.95 20.83 -5.43
CA LEU A 79 -23.12 20.30 -4.75
C LEU A 79 -23.13 20.70 -3.27
N SER A 80 -22.02 20.46 -2.56
CA SER A 80 -21.86 20.78 -1.14
C SER A 80 -20.41 20.80 -0.73
N GLU A 81 -20.00 21.80 0.05
CA GLU A 81 -18.67 21.86 0.68
C GLU A 81 -18.55 20.95 1.90
N THR A 82 -19.66 20.58 2.52
CA THR A 82 -19.68 19.87 3.82
C THR A 82 -20.18 18.45 3.75
N VAL A 83 -20.92 18.09 2.69
CA VAL A 83 -21.47 16.74 2.53
C VAL A 83 -21.02 16.20 1.19
N LYS A 84 -20.51 14.98 1.20
CA LYS A 84 -20.11 14.23 0.01
C LYS A 84 -20.83 12.91 -0.02
N ILE A 85 -21.34 12.53 -1.19
CA ILE A 85 -21.92 11.22 -1.46
C ILE A 85 -21.11 10.60 -2.58
N GLY A 86 -20.70 9.35 -2.41
CA GLY A 86 -19.86 8.69 -3.39
C GLY A 86 -19.97 7.18 -3.33
N GLY A 87 -19.29 6.57 -4.29
CA GLY A 87 -19.23 5.13 -4.41
C GLY A 87 -18.72 4.71 -5.78
N TYR A 88 -18.79 3.43 -6.05
CA TYR A 88 -18.46 2.86 -7.35
C TYR A 88 -19.28 1.61 -7.62
N PHE A 89 -19.35 1.24 -8.89
CA PHE A 89 -19.81 -0.05 -9.37
C PHE A 89 -18.79 -0.57 -10.39
N ALA A 90 -18.45 -1.85 -10.30
CA ALA A 90 -17.52 -2.49 -11.22
C ALA A 90 -17.89 -3.96 -11.42
N TYR A 91 -17.55 -4.50 -12.59
CA TYR A 91 -17.79 -5.88 -12.98
C TYR A 91 -16.47 -6.55 -13.36
N GLY A 92 -16.21 -7.71 -12.79
CA GLY A 92 -15.08 -8.57 -13.13
C GLY A 92 -15.49 -9.60 -14.18
N PHE A 93 -14.76 -9.64 -15.29
CA PHE A 93 -15.16 -10.48 -16.44
C PHE A 93 -14.76 -11.95 -16.30
N LYS A 94 -13.81 -12.27 -15.44
CA LYS A 94 -13.35 -13.65 -15.24
C LYS A 94 -14.05 -14.34 -14.08
N ASP A 95 -14.34 -13.60 -13.01
CA ASP A 95 -15.05 -14.12 -11.84
C ASP A 95 -16.56 -13.90 -11.91
N ASP A 96 -17.05 -13.23 -12.96
CA ASP A 96 -18.46 -12.99 -13.29
C ASP A 96 -19.26 -12.37 -12.11
N ASP A 97 -18.63 -11.43 -11.38
CA ASP A 97 -19.17 -10.89 -10.13
C ASP A 97 -19.11 -9.36 -10.08
N ASN A 98 -20.07 -8.78 -9.36
CA ASN A 98 -20.20 -7.34 -9.17
C ASN A 98 -19.51 -6.86 -7.90
N LYS A 99 -18.77 -5.79 -7.99
CA LYS A 99 -18.14 -5.08 -6.87
C LYS A 99 -18.70 -3.67 -6.80
N TYR A 100 -19.06 -3.24 -5.62
CA TYR A 100 -19.65 -1.91 -5.45
C TYR A 100 -19.42 -1.34 -4.06
N SER A 101 -19.48 -0.02 -3.99
CA SER A 101 -19.49 0.71 -2.73
C SER A 101 -20.45 1.88 -2.84
N VAL A 102 -21.06 2.21 -1.72
CA VAL A 102 -21.89 3.42 -1.57
C VAL A 102 -21.69 3.98 -0.18
N GLY A 103 -21.66 5.31 -0.07
CA GLY A 103 -21.52 5.95 1.22
C GLY A 103 -21.56 7.46 1.15
N ALA A 104 -21.41 8.06 2.32
CA ALA A 104 -21.40 9.50 2.48
C ALA A 104 -20.34 9.93 3.49
N SER A 105 -19.91 11.17 3.36
CA SER A 105 -18.96 11.82 4.27
C SER A 105 -19.47 13.20 4.63
N VAL A 106 -19.27 13.60 5.89
CA VAL A 106 -19.66 14.92 6.42
C VAL A 106 -18.42 15.59 7.00
N LEU A 107 -18.17 16.83 6.60
CA LEU A 107 -17.13 17.68 7.14
C LEU A 107 -17.57 18.25 8.50
N LEU A 108 -16.94 17.78 9.56
CA LEU A 108 -17.23 18.24 10.93
C LEU A 108 -16.44 19.50 11.29
N SER A 109 -15.25 19.67 10.73
CA SER A 109 -14.40 20.84 10.99
C SER A 109 -13.52 21.14 9.77
N LYS A 110 -13.70 22.30 9.16
CA LYS A 110 -12.92 22.77 8.01
C LYS A 110 -11.46 23.07 8.39
N PRO A 111 -11.14 23.74 9.51
CA PRO A 111 -9.76 24.06 9.89
C PRO A 111 -8.86 22.83 10.10
N THR A 112 -9.43 21.75 10.59
CA THR A 112 -8.72 20.49 10.88
C THR A 112 -9.01 19.39 9.87
N SER A 113 -9.68 19.74 8.75
CA SER A 113 -10.13 18.78 7.73
C SER A 113 -10.71 17.49 8.34
N THR A 114 -11.61 17.68 9.35
CA THR A 114 -12.20 16.56 10.08
C THR A 114 -13.41 16.03 9.34
N TRP A 115 -13.28 14.82 8.81
CA TRP A 115 -14.35 14.14 8.07
C TRP A 115 -14.85 12.91 8.83
N LEU A 116 -16.15 12.79 8.93
CA LEU A 116 -16.83 11.57 9.35
C LEU A 116 -17.45 10.93 8.10
N SER A 117 -17.13 9.67 7.86
CA SER A 117 -17.57 8.93 6.67
C SER A 117 -18.22 7.62 7.07
N ALA A 118 -19.25 7.20 6.34
CA ALA A 118 -19.85 5.87 6.45
C ALA A 118 -20.03 5.26 5.06
N TYR A 119 -19.57 4.02 4.88
CA TYR A 119 -19.60 3.30 3.61
C TYR A 119 -20.04 1.86 3.80
N TYR A 120 -20.78 1.36 2.81
CA TYR A 120 -20.96 -0.06 2.55
C TYR A 120 -20.12 -0.46 1.34
N ILE A 121 -19.41 -1.58 1.45
CA ILE A 121 -18.48 -2.05 0.42
C ILE A 121 -18.71 -3.54 0.20
N ASN A 122 -18.82 -3.97 -1.06
CA ASN A 122 -18.75 -5.34 -1.50
C ASN A 122 -17.61 -5.43 -2.52
N ASP A 123 -16.48 -5.98 -2.13
CA ASP A 123 -15.26 -6.03 -2.97
C ASP A 123 -14.35 -7.20 -2.56
N LEU A 124 -13.17 -7.22 -3.15
CA LEU A 124 -12.10 -8.17 -2.86
C LEU A 124 -11.04 -7.56 -1.93
N GLY A 125 -10.60 -8.34 -0.96
CA GLY A 125 -9.43 -8.07 -0.13
C GLY A 125 -8.28 -9.00 -0.48
N GLU A 126 -7.06 -8.50 -0.53
CA GLU A 126 -5.87 -9.33 -0.70
C GLU A 126 -5.52 -10.03 0.61
N ILE A 127 -5.32 -11.37 0.58
CA ILE A 127 -4.96 -12.17 1.75
C ILE A 127 -3.59 -11.74 2.28
N GLY A 128 -3.50 -11.48 3.60
CA GLY A 128 -2.24 -11.13 4.27
C GLY A 128 -1.74 -9.72 4.01
N SER A 129 -2.53 -8.87 3.36
CA SER A 129 -2.14 -7.48 3.08
C SER A 129 -2.47 -6.57 4.25
N PHE A 130 -1.46 -5.88 4.79
CA PHE A 130 -1.64 -4.85 5.80
C PHE A 130 -1.47 -3.46 5.20
N LYS A 131 -2.52 -2.63 5.31
CA LYS A 131 -2.54 -1.26 4.79
C LYS A 131 -2.82 -0.29 5.93
N TYR A 132 -1.99 0.75 6.04
CA TYR A 132 -2.23 1.83 6.98
C TYR A 132 -3.41 2.68 6.49
N LEU A 133 -4.36 3.01 7.37
CA LEU A 133 -5.51 3.85 7.02
C LEU A 133 -5.06 5.17 6.42
N THR A 134 -4.08 5.83 7.04
CA THR A 134 -3.51 7.10 6.55
C THR A 134 -2.85 7.00 5.16
N ASP A 135 -2.47 5.81 4.68
CA ASP A 135 -1.98 5.61 3.31
C ASP A 135 -3.11 5.61 2.29
N ALA A 136 -4.30 5.14 2.66
CA ALA A 136 -5.48 5.13 1.78
C ALA A 136 -5.92 6.54 1.37
N ARG A 137 -5.54 7.57 2.14
CA ARG A 137 -5.79 8.98 1.82
C ARG A 137 -4.88 9.52 0.72
N VAL A 138 -3.79 8.80 0.37
CA VAL A 138 -2.93 9.15 -0.77
C VAL A 138 -3.51 8.54 -2.03
N TYR A 139 -3.94 9.39 -2.95
CA TYR A 139 -4.54 8.91 -4.20
C TYR A 139 -3.51 8.20 -5.08
N SER A 140 -3.89 7.06 -5.63
CA SER A 140 -3.12 6.34 -6.66
C SER A 140 -4.08 5.81 -7.72
N VAL A 141 -3.90 6.25 -8.96
CA VAL A 141 -4.71 5.77 -10.11
C VAL A 141 -4.37 4.32 -10.43
N PHE A 142 -3.12 3.94 -10.30
CA PHE A 142 -2.62 2.63 -10.71
C PHE A 142 -1.61 2.08 -9.70
N GLU A 143 -1.84 0.87 -9.25
CA GLU A 143 -0.91 0.09 -8.44
C GLU A 143 -0.42 -1.10 -9.28
N PRO A 144 0.82 -1.04 -9.81
CA PRO A 144 1.32 -2.03 -10.78
C PRO A 144 1.26 -3.47 -10.29
N ARG A 145 1.54 -3.68 -9.00
CA ARG A 145 1.57 -5.00 -8.37
C ARG A 145 0.21 -5.71 -8.42
N LEU A 146 -0.91 -4.99 -8.38
CA LEU A 146 -2.25 -5.58 -8.41
C LEU A 146 -2.50 -6.44 -9.67
N VAL A 147 -1.83 -6.12 -10.78
CA VAL A 147 -1.89 -6.92 -12.02
C VAL A 147 -1.47 -8.37 -11.78
N ASN A 148 -0.55 -8.60 -10.84
CA ASN A 148 0.03 -9.91 -10.58
C ASN A 148 -0.66 -10.68 -9.45
N VAL A 149 -1.44 -10.01 -8.59
CA VAL A 149 -2.07 -10.61 -7.41
C VAL A 149 -3.10 -11.65 -7.82
N LYS A 150 -3.08 -12.80 -7.13
CA LYS A 150 -4.00 -13.92 -7.35
C LYS A 150 -4.86 -14.22 -6.12
N GLN A 151 -4.33 -14.00 -4.92
CA GLN A 151 -4.94 -14.44 -3.67
C GLN A 151 -5.81 -13.35 -3.07
N PHE A 152 -7.10 -13.58 -3.17
CA PHE A 152 -8.12 -12.69 -2.65
C PHE A 152 -9.11 -13.43 -1.76
N TYR A 153 -9.84 -12.69 -0.96
CA TYR A 153 -11.08 -13.08 -0.29
C TYR A 153 -12.16 -12.06 -0.64
N LYS A 154 -13.41 -12.48 -0.65
CA LYS A 154 -14.56 -11.56 -0.80
C LYS A 154 -14.92 -11.00 0.55
N HIS A 155 -15.36 -9.74 0.58
CA HIS A 155 -15.86 -9.14 1.80
C HIS A 155 -17.04 -8.20 1.55
N ARG A 156 -17.99 -8.24 2.46
CA ARG A 156 -19.07 -7.26 2.58
C ARG A 156 -18.86 -6.49 3.88
N THR A 157 -18.56 -5.21 3.77
CA THR A 157 -18.09 -4.42 4.91
C THR A 157 -18.93 -3.17 5.09
N TRP A 158 -19.48 -2.97 6.29
CA TRP A 158 -19.92 -1.69 6.79
C TRP A 158 -18.74 -1.04 7.53
N GLN A 159 -18.44 0.20 7.19
CA GLN A 159 -17.38 0.93 7.89
C GLN A 159 -17.77 2.37 8.17
N THR A 160 -17.30 2.87 9.31
CA THR A 160 -17.35 4.28 9.69
C THR A 160 -15.93 4.74 9.96
N THR A 161 -15.56 5.88 9.42
CA THR A 161 -14.19 6.41 9.52
C THR A 161 -14.22 7.86 9.96
N LEU A 162 -13.43 8.22 10.96
CA LEU A 162 -13.18 9.60 11.38
C LEU A 162 -11.75 9.96 11.00
N GLN A 163 -11.60 10.91 10.10
CA GLN A 163 -10.31 11.46 9.66
C GLN A 163 -10.10 12.82 10.33
N HIS A 164 -8.87 13.08 10.81
CA HIS A 164 -8.57 14.34 11.49
C HIS A 164 -7.12 14.77 11.23
N GLU A 165 -6.92 16.05 10.90
CA GLU A 165 -5.60 16.69 10.80
C GLU A 165 -5.33 17.51 12.07
N PHE A 166 -4.52 16.97 12.98
CA PHE A 166 -4.05 17.76 14.13
C PHE A 166 -3.18 18.95 13.69
N SER A 167 -2.41 18.74 12.65
CA SER A 167 -1.60 19.76 11.99
C SER A 167 -1.22 19.32 10.58
N LYS A 168 -0.61 20.22 9.80
CA LYS A 168 -0.09 19.89 8.45
C LYS A 168 1.09 18.91 8.45
N LYS A 169 1.44 18.34 9.62
CA LYS A 169 2.50 17.34 9.80
C LYS A 169 2.03 16.10 10.56
N PHE A 170 0.81 16.13 11.08
CA PHE A 170 0.25 15.06 11.90
C PHE A 170 -1.20 14.77 11.53
N LEU A 171 -1.41 13.59 10.95
CA LEU A 171 -2.72 13.05 10.58
C LEU A 171 -3.11 11.92 11.50
N SER A 172 -4.42 11.77 11.74
CA SER A 172 -4.99 10.59 12.37
C SER A 172 -6.22 10.10 11.64
N GLU A 173 -6.49 8.81 11.81
CA GLU A 173 -7.69 8.18 11.27
C GLU A 173 -8.15 7.06 12.20
N VAL A 174 -9.42 7.06 12.53
CA VAL A 174 -10.10 6.03 13.32
C VAL A 174 -11.12 5.36 12.43
N LYS A 175 -11.11 4.02 12.39
CA LYS A 175 -12.08 3.23 11.62
C LYS A 175 -12.73 2.18 12.51
N LEU A 176 -14.04 2.10 12.43
CA LEU A 176 -14.84 1.00 12.93
C LEU A 176 -15.42 0.26 11.72
N SER A 177 -15.35 -1.05 11.71
CA SER A 177 -15.89 -1.86 10.61
C SER A 177 -16.51 -3.16 11.11
N ARG A 178 -17.52 -3.62 10.36
CA ARG A 178 -18.05 -4.98 10.43
C ARG A 178 -18.02 -5.58 9.05
N SER A 179 -17.36 -6.73 8.91
CA SER A 179 -17.14 -7.41 7.65
C SER A 179 -17.63 -8.85 7.71
N SER A 180 -18.36 -9.27 6.69
CA SER A 180 -18.59 -10.68 6.37
C SER A 180 -17.50 -11.08 5.39
N ILE A 181 -16.71 -12.09 5.73
CA ILE A 181 -15.58 -12.58 4.95
C ILE A 181 -15.95 -13.93 4.35
N GLU A 182 -15.78 -14.07 3.03
CA GLU A 182 -15.96 -15.29 2.26
C GLU A 182 -14.63 -15.67 1.62
N GLN A 183 -14.17 -16.90 1.89
CA GLN A 183 -12.92 -17.40 1.32
C GLN A 183 -13.11 -17.78 -0.16
N ILE A 184 -12.11 -17.49 -0.98
CA ILE A 184 -12.10 -17.88 -2.39
C ILE A 184 -11.32 -19.18 -2.59
N GLU A 185 -10.25 -19.37 -1.80
CA GLU A 185 -9.42 -20.58 -1.83
C GLU A 185 -9.85 -21.55 -0.73
N ASN A 186 -9.32 -22.78 -0.73
CA ASN A 186 -9.65 -23.81 0.25
C ASN A 186 -9.06 -23.52 1.66
N TYR A 187 -8.86 -22.24 2.00
CA TYR A 187 -8.35 -21.87 3.30
C TYR A 187 -9.40 -22.05 4.40
N GLN A 188 -8.95 -22.67 5.50
CA GLN A 188 -9.76 -22.90 6.69
C GLN A 188 -9.02 -22.41 7.93
N PHE A 189 -9.72 -21.69 8.78
CA PHE A 189 -9.21 -21.31 10.09
C PHE A 189 -9.82 -22.20 11.16
N VAL A 190 -8.98 -22.84 11.99
CA VAL A 190 -9.43 -23.76 13.02
C VAL A 190 -9.20 -23.13 14.39
N LYS A 191 -10.29 -22.98 15.16
CA LYS A 191 -10.25 -22.45 16.52
C LYS A 191 -11.16 -23.29 17.41
N ASP A 192 -10.65 -23.73 18.55
CA ASP A 192 -11.38 -24.52 19.56
C ASP A 192 -12.11 -25.74 18.96
N GLY A 193 -11.48 -26.39 17.97
CA GLY A 193 -12.04 -27.55 17.26
C GLY A 193 -13.10 -27.22 16.21
N LYS A 194 -13.50 -25.97 16.06
CA LYS A 194 -14.41 -25.50 15.01
C LYS A 194 -13.63 -25.03 13.80
N VAL A 195 -14.09 -25.41 12.60
CA VAL A 195 -13.55 -24.98 11.31
C VAL A 195 -14.36 -23.81 10.79
N TYR A 196 -13.66 -22.76 10.34
CA TYR A 196 -14.25 -21.56 9.77
C TYR A 196 -13.74 -21.40 8.33
N GLU A 197 -14.63 -21.45 7.37
CA GLU A 197 -14.40 -21.11 5.96
C GLU A 197 -14.84 -19.67 5.73
N ASP A 198 -16.07 -19.34 6.18
CA ASP A 198 -16.61 -18.00 6.19
C ASP A 198 -16.78 -17.51 7.63
N TYR A 199 -16.64 -16.21 7.86
CA TYR A 199 -16.74 -15.65 9.20
C TYR A 199 -17.06 -14.16 9.21
N GLU A 200 -17.57 -13.70 10.36
CA GLU A 200 -17.83 -12.29 10.64
C GLU A 200 -16.70 -11.70 11.47
N LEU A 201 -16.31 -10.48 11.12
CA LEU A 201 -15.32 -9.70 11.85
C LEU A 201 -15.83 -8.30 12.17
N ALA A 202 -15.66 -7.87 13.41
CA ALA A 202 -15.76 -6.47 13.81
C ALA A 202 -14.38 -5.97 14.22
N GLU A 203 -13.94 -4.86 13.67
CA GLU A 203 -12.64 -4.28 13.94
C GLU A 203 -12.74 -2.80 14.33
N ALA A 204 -11.89 -2.39 15.28
CA ALA A 204 -11.61 -1.00 15.57
C ALA A 204 -10.13 -0.72 15.26
N SER A 205 -9.86 0.28 14.44
CA SER A 205 -8.49 0.65 14.03
C SER A 205 -8.22 2.11 14.31
N VAL A 206 -6.99 2.40 14.76
CA VAL A 206 -6.46 3.76 14.90
C VAL A 206 -5.14 3.83 14.15
N SER A 207 -5.01 4.78 13.25
CA SER A 207 -3.78 5.03 12.49
C SER A 207 -3.35 6.48 12.65
N VAL A 208 -2.06 6.69 12.79
CA VAL A 208 -1.45 8.02 12.82
C VAL A 208 -0.31 8.11 11.82
N ARG A 209 -0.09 9.30 11.28
CA ARG A 209 1.04 9.60 10.40
C ARG A 209 1.68 10.92 10.79
N ILE A 210 2.98 10.88 10.98
CA ILE A 210 3.81 12.03 11.33
C ILE A 210 4.84 12.24 10.24
N SER A 211 4.95 13.47 9.73
CA SER A 211 5.90 13.86 8.70
C SER A 211 6.48 15.24 9.02
N PRO A 212 7.50 15.33 9.91
CA PRO A 212 7.95 16.60 10.48
C PRO A 212 8.42 17.63 9.46
N LYS A 213 8.95 17.18 8.33
CA LYS A 213 9.48 18.04 7.24
C LYS A 213 8.56 18.10 6.03
N THR A 214 7.40 17.46 6.06
CA THR A 214 6.41 17.46 4.98
C THR A 214 5.27 18.38 5.36
N ASN A 215 4.86 19.23 4.44
CA ASN A 215 3.54 19.84 4.50
C ASN A 215 2.59 18.99 3.69
N PHE A 216 1.42 18.66 4.25
CA PHE A 216 0.36 18.00 3.53
C PHE A 216 -0.96 18.71 3.78
N PHE A 217 -1.85 18.58 2.83
CA PHE A 217 -3.19 19.13 2.87
C PHE A 217 -4.17 18.04 2.48
N THR A 218 -5.27 17.93 3.18
CA THR A 218 -6.40 17.15 2.69
C THR A 218 -7.09 17.98 1.63
N ARG A 219 -7.20 17.41 0.44
CA ARG A 219 -7.99 17.98 -0.65
C ARG A 219 -9.47 17.86 -0.34
N ASP A 220 -10.29 18.59 -1.07
CA ASP A 220 -11.74 18.59 -0.88
C ASP A 220 -12.38 17.22 -1.17
N ASP A 221 -11.71 16.39 -1.98
CA ASP A 221 -12.08 14.99 -2.25
C ASP A 221 -11.67 14.01 -1.13
N GLY A 222 -11.03 14.49 -0.05
CA GLY A 222 -10.59 13.69 1.09
C GLY A 222 -9.18 13.11 0.95
N PHE A 223 -8.52 13.25 -0.20
CA PHE A 223 -7.15 12.77 -0.39
C PHE A 223 -6.10 13.75 0.11
N ILE A 224 -4.88 13.23 0.35
CA ILE A 224 -3.77 14.01 0.87
C ILE A 224 -2.85 14.41 -0.29
N GLU A 225 -2.56 15.69 -0.38
CA GLU A 225 -1.49 16.22 -1.23
C GLU A 225 -0.24 16.51 -0.38
N TYR A 226 0.92 16.04 -0.83
CA TYR A 226 2.19 16.21 -0.13
C TYR A 226 3.10 17.21 -0.83
N PHE A 227 3.64 18.10 -0.02
CA PHE A 227 4.78 18.93 -0.40
C PHE A 227 6.00 18.41 0.35
N ASP A 228 6.96 17.87 -0.38
CA ASP A 228 8.20 17.24 0.01
C ASP A 228 8.62 17.26 1.48
N GLY A 229 9.02 16.14 2.00
CA GLY A 229 9.69 16.03 3.29
C GLY A 229 9.66 14.61 3.86
N PHE A 230 10.75 14.25 4.49
CA PHE A 230 10.97 12.98 5.14
C PHE A 230 11.72 13.20 6.48
N PRO A 231 11.63 12.31 7.45
CA PRO A 231 10.96 11.00 7.42
C PRO A 231 9.43 11.09 7.42
N LYS A 232 8.79 9.99 6.97
CA LYS A 232 7.36 9.73 7.15
C LYS A 232 7.23 8.52 8.07
N ILE A 233 6.57 8.71 9.19
CA ILE A 233 6.35 7.66 10.19
C ILE A 233 4.86 7.40 10.28
N SER A 234 4.43 6.15 10.08
CA SER A 234 3.04 5.72 10.27
C SER A 234 2.98 4.64 11.33
N ALA A 235 2.01 4.74 12.23
CA ALA A 235 1.72 3.70 13.21
C ALA A 235 0.22 3.38 13.17
N GLN A 236 -0.12 2.10 13.36
CA GLN A 236 -1.51 1.65 13.38
C GLN A 236 -1.69 0.54 14.39
N ILE A 237 -2.82 0.61 15.11
CA ILE A 237 -3.30 -0.47 15.95
C ILE A 237 -4.68 -0.85 15.43
N THR A 238 -4.94 -2.15 15.27
CA THR A 238 -6.24 -2.71 14.91
C THR A 238 -6.61 -3.77 15.92
N LYS A 239 -7.79 -3.64 16.55
CA LYS A 239 -8.36 -4.62 17.46
C LYS A 239 -9.52 -5.33 16.76
N GLY A 240 -9.43 -6.65 16.61
CA GLY A 240 -10.57 -7.53 16.31
C GLY A 240 -11.39 -7.74 17.58
N LEU A 241 -12.68 -7.48 17.52
CA LEU A 241 -13.59 -7.42 18.66
C LEU A 241 -14.41 -8.71 18.74
N GLY A 242 -13.86 -9.79 19.28
CA GLY A 242 -14.55 -11.06 19.43
C GLY A 242 -15.85 -10.92 20.24
N GLY A 243 -16.94 -11.53 19.75
CA GLY A 243 -18.26 -11.48 20.37
C GLY A 243 -19.06 -10.19 20.12
N VAL A 244 -18.46 -9.15 19.50
CA VAL A 244 -19.12 -7.88 19.18
C VAL A 244 -19.67 -7.94 17.75
N LEU A 245 -20.93 -7.58 17.54
CA LEU A 245 -21.60 -7.55 16.22
C LEU A 245 -21.50 -8.87 15.43
N GLY A 246 -21.41 -10.01 16.14
CA GLY A 246 -21.23 -11.33 15.52
C GLY A 246 -19.81 -11.70 15.17
N SER A 247 -18.81 -10.87 15.50
CA SER A 247 -17.38 -11.16 15.26
C SER A 247 -16.93 -12.43 16.00
N GLU A 248 -16.28 -13.32 15.29
CA GLU A 248 -15.90 -14.66 15.80
C GLU A 248 -14.50 -14.67 16.42
N PHE A 249 -13.64 -13.70 16.06
CA PHE A 249 -12.23 -13.70 16.46
C PHE A 249 -11.84 -12.48 17.26
N GLU A 250 -10.99 -12.70 18.25
CA GLU A 250 -10.34 -11.66 19.03
C GLU A 250 -8.85 -11.64 18.73
N TYR A 251 -8.34 -10.50 18.27
CA TYR A 251 -6.92 -10.28 17.99
C TYR A 251 -6.54 -8.82 18.09
N THR A 252 -5.26 -8.55 18.16
CA THR A 252 -4.72 -7.18 18.08
C THR A 252 -3.56 -7.16 17.10
N LYS A 253 -3.59 -6.23 16.15
CA LYS A 253 -2.52 -6.01 15.18
C LYS A 253 -1.84 -4.67 15.43
N TYR A 254 -0.54 -4.65 15.35
CA TYR A 254 0.30 -3.46 15.44
C TYR A 254 1.10 -3.32 14.15
N GLY A 255 1.18 -2.12 13.62
CA GLY A 255 2.01 -1.79 12.47
C GLY A 255 2.80 -0.52 12.71
N LEU A 256 4.08 -0.53 12.36
CA LEU A 256 4.96 0.63 12.34
C LEU A 256 5.69 0.70 11.02
N LYS A 257 5.69 1.87 10.38
CA LYS A 257 6.35 2.10 9.10
C LYS A 257 7.18 3.38 9.16
N LEU A 258 8.43 3.28 8.71
CA LEU A 258 9.33 4.40 8.48
C LEU A 258 9.67 4.44 6.98
N ASP A 259 9.35 5.54 6.33
CA ASP A 259 9.77 5.86 4.96
C ASP A 259 10.70 7.07 5.01
N TYR A 260 11.96 6.88 4.60
CA TYR A 260 12.97 7.91 4.62
C TYR A 260 13.62 8.07 3.25
N TYR A 261 13.52 9.26 2.70
CA TYR A 261 14.09 9.61 1.40
C TYR A 261 15.19 10.65 1.55
N ILE A 262 16.37 10.33 1.02
CA ILE A 262 17.56 11.16 1.06
C ILE A 262 17.92 11.54 -0.38
N LYS A 263 17.85 12.82 -0.70
CA LYS A 263 18.34 13.36 -1.97
C LYS A 263 19.70 14.00 -1.78
N ARG A 264 20.65 13.68 -2.66
CA ARG A 264 22.02 14.22 -2.61
C ARG A 264 22.23 15.31 -3.66
N THR A 265 23.28 16.10 -3.47
CA THR A 265 23.65 17.21 -4.37
C THR A 265 24.03 16.73 -5.78
N ASN A 266 24.58 15.51 -5.89
CA ASN A 266 24.90 14.85 -7.17
C ASN A 266 23.66 14.31 -7.91
N LEU A 267 22.44 14.64 -7.45
CA LEU A 267 21.15 14.19 -7.97
C LEU A 267 20.86 12.69 -7.79
N SER A 268 21.70 11.96 -7.05
CA SER A 268 21.36 10.61 -6.61
C SER A 268 20.38 10.68 -5.42
N SER A 269 19.62 9.60 -5.21
CA SER A 269 18.71 9.52 -4.06
C SER A 269 18.68 8.12 -3.47
N THR A 270 18.40 8.04 -2.17
CA THR A 270 18.22 6.79 -1.47
C THR A 270 16.88 6.83 -0.74
N ASN A 271 16.06 5.83 -0.98
CA ASN A 271 14.86 5.57 -0.18
C ASN A 271 15.11 4.37 0.73
N ILE A 272 14.76 4.52 1.98
CA ILE A 272 14.83 3.49 3.02
C ILE A 272 13.42 3.30 3.54
N LEU A 273 12.85 2.11 3.36
CA LEU A 273 11.55 1.75 3.88
C LEU A 273 11.73 0.60 4.88
N VAL A 274 11.29 0.84 6.11
CA VAL A 274 11.26 -0.16 7.17
C VAL A 274 9.82 -0.32 7.62
N GLU A 275 9.34 -1.57 7.69
CA GLU A 275 8.03 -1.89 8.22
C GLU A 275 8.15 -3.02 9.25
N GLY A 276 7.48 -2.85 10.38
CA GLY A 276 7.33 -3.87 11.41
C GLY A 276 5.85 -4.09 11.70
N ASN A 277 5.42 -5.35 11.67
CA ASN A 277 4.03 -5.74 11.92
C ASN A 277 4.00 -6.88 12.94
N TYR A 278 3.03 -6.84 13.85
CA TYR A 278 2.82 -7.87 14.87
C TYR A 278 1.34 -8.09 15.09
N ALA A 279 0.91 -9.34 15.10
CA ALA A 279 -0.44 -9.75 15.45
C ALA A 279 -0.41 -10.71 16.65
N ALA A 280 -1.33 -10.53 17.58
CA ALA A 280 -1.56 -11.40 18.72
C ALA A 280 -3.03 -11.78 18.79
N GLY A 281 -3.32 -13.02 19.20
CA GLY A 281 -4.68 -13.56 19.26
C GLY A 281 -5.06 -14.37 18.02
N ASP A 282 -6.36 -14.55 17.79
CA ASP A 282 -6.91 -15.46 16.79
C ASP A 282 -7.13 -14.75 15.43
N ALA A 283 -6.06 -14.30 14.80
CA ALA A 283 -6.14 -13.64 13.50
C ALA A 283 -6.08 -14.68 12.35
N PRO A 284 -7.08 -14.75 11.46
CA PRO A 284 -7.02 -15.59 10.26
C PRO A 284 -5.99 -15.05 9.25
N LEU A 285 -5.51 -15.90 8.30
CA LEU A 285 -4.49 -15.47 7.30
C LEU A 285 -4.90 -14.28 6.47
N THR A 286 -6.20 -14.08 6.21
CA THR A 286 -6.72 -12.90 5.53
C THR A 286 -6.34 -11.59 6.23
N HIS A 287 -6.11 -11.66 7.57
CA HIS A 287 -5.82 -10.52 8.42
C HIS A 287 -4.42 -10.59 9.07
N LEU A 288 -3.61 -11.60 8.74
CA LEU A 288 -2.18 -11.66 9.07
C LEU A 288 -1.33 -10.86 8.06
N PHE A 289 -0.03 -11.16 7.99
CA PHE A 289 0.91 -10.37 7.20
C PHE A 289 1.65 -11.22 6.18
N HIS A 290 1.81 -10.69 4.97
CA HIS A 290 2.80 -11.10 4.00
C HIS A 290 3.76 -9.93 3.69
N ALA A 291 4.94 -10.23 3.14
CA ALA A 291 5.95 -9.23 2.78
C ALA A 291 5.73 -8.61 1.37
N PHE A 292 4.48 -8.43 0.93
CA PHE A 292 4.13 -7.96 -0.41
C PHE A 292 4.80 -8.77 -1.55
N PRO A 293 4.53 -10.10 -1.65
CA PRO A 293 5.07 -10.94 -2.72
C PRO A 293 4.60 -10.46 -4.09
N ASN A 294 5.43 -10.63 -5.11
CA ASN A 294 5.10 -10.20 -6.47
C ASN A 294 5.56 -11.18 -7.56
N ALA A 295 6.03 -12.38 -7.23
CA ALA A 295 6.35 -13.40 -8.23
C ALA A 295 5.09 -14.23 -8.54
N PRO A 296 4.51 -14.12 -9.74
CA PRO A 296 3.50 -15.07 -10.19
C PRO A 296 4.16 -16.42 -10.54
N THR A 297 3.39 -17.51 -10.45
CA THR A 297 3.83 -18.78 -11.01
C THR A 297 4.05 -18.63 -12.52
N LYS A 298 5.05 -19.32 -13.09
CA LYS A 298 5.42 -19.20 -14.51
C LYS A 298 4.63 -20.14 -15.43
N ASP A 299 3.52 -20.68 -14.95
CA ASP A 299 2.73 -21.72 -15.62
C ASP A 299 2.06 -21.21 -16.90
N GLU A 300 1.67 -19.92 -16.93
CA GLU A 300 1.05 -19.28 -18.08
C GLU A 300 1.99 -18.26 -18.73
N ILE A 301 1.95 -18.13 -20.05
CA ILE A 301 2.77 -17.17 -20.81
C ILE A 301 2.53 -15.73 -20.36
N LEU A 302 1.28 -15.36 -20.07
CA LEU A 302 0.94 -14.01 -19.59
C LEU A 302 1.58 -13.67 -18.25
N GLN A 303 1.82 -14.65 -17.39
CA GLN A 303 2.46 -14.46 -16.08
C GLN A 303 3.97 -14.14 -16.19
N ARG A 304 4.58 -14.41 -17.35
CA ARG A 304 5.98 -14.04 -17.62
C ARG A 304 6.13 -12.54 -17.89
N PHE A 305 5.04 -11.86 -18.26
CA PHE A 305 4.98 -10.41 -18.47
C PHE A 305 4.37 -9.72 -17.25
N SER A 306 5.11 -9.70 -16.16
CA SER A 306 4.64 -9.10 -14.92
C SER A 306 5.21 -7.70 -14.70
N VAL A 307 4.57 -6.91 -13.85
CA VAL A 307 4.95 -5.53 -13.55
C VAL A 307 5.56 -5.45 -12.15
N ALA A 308 6.72 -4.81 -12.03
CA ALA A 308 7.39 -4.60 -10.76
C ALA A 308 6.60 -3.62 -9.89
N GLY A 309 6.47 -3.94 -8.61
CA GLY A 309 5.86 -3.06 -7.63
C GLY A 309 6.89 -2.16 -6.94
N ARG A 310 6.41 -1.08 -6.32
CA ARG A 310 7.30 -0.15 -5.59
C ARG A 310 7.75 -0.69 -4.24
N ARG A 311 6.94 -1.53 -3.60
CA ARG A 311 7.12 -2.03 -2.22
C ARG A 311 7.11 -3.55 -2.14
N SER A 312 7.13 -4.24 -3.27
CA SER A 312 7.03 -5.69 -3.36
C SER A 312 8.38 -6.38 -3.42
N PHE A 313 8.40 -7.63 -2.99
CA PHE A 313 9.49 -8.58 -3.22
C PHE A 313 9.23 -9.28 -4.56
N GLU A 314 10.10 -9.05 -5.53
CA GLU A 314 9.87 -9.40 -6.93
C GLU A 314 10.06 -10.90 -7.22
N THR A 315 10.81 -11.59 -6.36
CA THR A 315 11.12 -13.02 -6.47
C THR A 315 10.37 -13.88 -5.44
N MET A 316 9.58 -13.27 -4.53
CA MET A 316 8.75 -13.96 -3.56
C MET A 316 7.41 -14.35 -4.20
N TYR A 317 7.06 -15.64 -4.18
CA TYR A 317 5.81 -16.14 -4.74
C TYR A 317 4.59 -15.77 -3.88
N PHE A 318 3.44 -15.58 -4.53
CA PHE A 318 2.18 -15.37 -3.83
C PHE A 318 1.83 -16.60 -2.98
N GLY A 319 1.46 -16.36 -1.70
CA GLY A 319 1.14 -17.41 -0.76
C GLY A 319 2.33 -18.20 -0.21
N GLU A 320 3.55 -17.87 -0.59
CA GLU A 320 4.74 -18.59 -0.13
C GLU A 320 4.98 -18.42 1.37
N PHE A 321 4.75 -17.19 1.89
CA PHE A 321 5.01 -16.87 3.29
C PHE A 321 3.90 -16.06 3.92
N PHE A 322 3.51 -16.47 5.13
CA PHE A 322 2.67 -15.69 6.03
C PHE A 322 3.31 -15.58 7.41
N SER A 323 3.00 -14.50 8.12
CA SER A 323 3.61 -14.19 9.42
C SER A 323 2.64 -13.50 10.36
N ASP A 324 2.71 -13.79 11.65
CA ASP A 324 2.11 -13.00 12.73
C ASP A 324 3.08 -11.91 13.25
N LYS A 325 4.38 -12.09 12.98
CA LYS A 325 5.48 -11.15 13.26
C LYS A 325 6.28 -10.97 11.99
N LEU A 326 6.37 -9.76 11.50
CA LEU A 326 7.04 -9.47 10.23
C LEU A 326 7.81 -8.16 10.32
N VAL A 327 9.08 -8.19 9.90
CA VAL A 327 9.89 -6.99 9.69
C VAL A 327 10.42 -7.02 8.27
N THR A 328 10.28 -5.91 7.55
CA THR A 328 10.85 -5.74 6.22
C THR A 328 11.74 -4.50 6.15
N LEU A 329 12.85 -4.62 5.43
CA LEU A 329 13.75 -3.53 5.08
C LEU A 329 13.90 -3.48 3.56
N GLN A 330 13.63 -2.33 2.97
CA GLN A 330 13.81 -2.11 1.54
C GLN A 330 14.68 -0.88 1.32
N LEU A 331 15.77 -1.08 0.61
CA LEU A 331 16.71 -0.04 0.20
C LEU A 331 16.62 0.13 -1.31
N ARG A 332 16.44 1.37 -1.74
CA ARG A 332 16.35 1.74 -3.14
C ARG A 332 17.27 2.92 -3.41
N HIS A 333 18.33 2.71 -4.15
CA HIS A 333 19.32 3.73 -4.48
C HIS A 333 19.26 4.09 -5.96
N SER A 334 18.73 5.27 -6.27
CA SER A 334 18.68 5.81 -7.62
C SER A 334 19.96 6.60 -7.91
N LEU A 335 20.67 6.20 -8.95
CA LEU A 335 21.81 6.95 -9.46
C LEU A 335 21.33 8.21 -10.19
N ARG A 336 22.26 9.13 -10.44
CA ARG A 336 22.02 10.26 -11.33
C ARG A 336 21.56 9.75 -12.70
N ARG A 337 20.53 10.40 -13.27
CA ARG A 337 20.05 10.08 -14.62
C ARG A 337 21.17 10.22 -15.65
N PHE A 338 21.23 9.29 -16.57
CA PHE A 338 22.12 9.37 -17.73
C PHE A 338 21.53 10.35 -18.73
N HIS A 339 22.29 11.37 -19.11
CA HIS A 339 21.84 12.38 -20.07
C HIS A 339 22.25 11.98 -21.47
N ILE A 340 21.44 11.15 -22.13
CA ILE A 340 21.73 10.66 -23.50
C ILE A 340 21.16 11.65 -24.53
N SER A 341 19.91 12.12 -24.33
CA SER A 341 19.30 13.17 -25.10
C SER A 341 18.28 13.96 -24.25
N LYS A 342 17.71 15.03 -24.81
CA LYS A 342 16.69 15.86 -24.11
C LYS A 342 15.47 15.03 -23.66
N HIS A 343 15.07 14.03 -24.43
CA HIS A 343 13.88 13.20 -24.19
C HIS A 343 14.22 11.79 -23.65
N PHE A 344 15.49 11.40 -23.63
CA PHE A 344 15.93 10.10 -23.19
C PHE A 344 16.95 10.22 -22.06
N GLN A 345 16.49 10.07 -20.82
CA GLN A 345 17.27 10.24 -19.60
C GLN A 345 16.98 9.06 -18.64
N PRO A 346 17.47 7.85 -18.97
CA PRO A 346 17.24 6.68 -18.15
C PRO A 346 17.88 6.83 -16.77
N GLU A 347 17.30 6.14 -15.80
CA GLU A 347 17.69 6.15 -14.39
C GLU A 347 17.97 4.72 -13.93
N LEU A 348 19.20 4.45 -13.52
CA LEU A 348 19.55 3.16 -12.92
C LEU A 348 19.27 3.20 -11.42
N VAL A 349 18.58 2.19 -10.93
CA VAL A 349 18.23 2.02 -9.51
C VAL A 349 18.76 0.68 -9.01
N ILE A 350 19.46 0.71 -7.90
CA ILE A 350 19.96 -0.48 -7.19
C ILE A 350 18.99 -0.78 -6.04
N LEU A 351 18.60 -2.04 -5.91
CA LEU A 351 17.64 -2.53 -4.92
C LEU A 351 18.29 -3.54 -3.99
N SER A 352 17.95 -3.45 -2.70
CA SER A 352 18.24 -4.48 -1.70
C SER A 352 17.05 -4.58 -0.77
N LYS A 353 16.48 -5.78 -0.65
CA LYS A 353 15.26 -5.99 0.14
C LYS A 353 15.41 -7.21 1.02
N HIS A 354 14.95 -7.08 2.26
CA HIS A 354 15.07 -8.13 3.28
C HIS A 354 13.75 -8.25 4.04
N ALA A 355 13.39 -9.49 4.39
CA ALA A 355 12.25 -9.79 5.22
C ALA A 355 12.59 -10.87 6.24
N LEU A 356 12.09 -10.71 7.46
CA LEU A 356 12.21 -11.68 8.55
C LEU A 356 10.88 -11.71 9.29
N GLY A 357 10.38 -12.91 9.59
CA GLY A 357 9.09 -13.06 10.25
C GLY A 357 8.87 -14.46 10.77
N ASP A 358 7.76 -14.65 11.47
CA ASP A 358 7.37 -15.95 12.03
C ASP A 358 5.86 -16.05 12.14
N LEU A 359 5.35 -17.26 12.30
CA LEU A 359 3.94 -17.55 12.57
C LEU A 359 3.82 -18.62 13.68
N GLY A 360 3.38 -18.19 14.85
CA GLY A 360 3.32 -19.04 16.04
C GLY A 360 2.31 -20.20 15.93
N ASN A 361 1.09 -19.93 15.46
CA ASN A 361 -0.02 -20.90 15.45
C ASN A 361 -0.29 -21.47 14.04
N ARG A 362 0.75 -21.94 13.34
CA ARG A 362 0.60 -22.45 11.96
C ARG A 362 -0.47 -23.55 11.81
N LYS A 363 -0.68 -24.38 12.83
CA LYS A 363 -1.64 -25.51 12.80
C LYS A 363 -3.11 -25.08 12.73
N THR A 364 -3.42 -23.86 13.14
CA THR A 364 -4.78 -23.30 13.05
C THR A 364 -5.16 -22.86 11.63
N HIS A 365 -4.18 -22.78 10.74
CA HIS A 365 -4.36 -22.38 9.34
C HIS A 365 -4.23 -23.59 8.44
N GLN A 366 -5.34 -24.04 7.86
CA GLN A 366 -5.42 -25.28 7.07
C GLN A 366 -5.93 -25.01 5.66
N GLY A 367 -5.88 -26.02 4.80
CA GLY A 367 -6.41 -25.99 3.43
C GLY A 367 -5.47 -25.38 2.38
N ILE A 368 -4.48 -24.56 2.77
CA ILE A 368 -3.45 -24.01 1.89
C ILE A 368 -2.06 -24.27 2.44
N GLY A 369 -1.11 -24.49 1.54
CA GLY A 369 0.32 -24.64 1.90
C GLY A 369 1.04 -23.30 1.91
N PHE A 370 1.82 -23.03 2.97
CA PHE A 370 2.68 -21.86 3.06
C PHE A 370 3.84 -22.10 4.01
N ASN A 371 4.86 -21.24 3.97
CA ASN A 371 6.00 -21.25 4.86
C ASN A 371 6.00 -20.03 5.79
N THR A 372 6.96 -19.98 6.71
CA THR A 372 7.24 -18.82 7.57
C THR A 372 8.58 -18.19 7.17
N LEU A 373 8.80 -16.94 7.54
CA LEU A 373 10.05 -16.19 7.31
C LEU A 373 10.97 -16.25 8.54
N ASP A 374 11.08 -17.42 9.20
CA ASP A 374 11.89 -17.61 10.41
C ASP A 374 13.40 -17.45 10.19
N GLN A 375 13.82 -17.45 8.91
CA GLN A 375 15.14 -17.05 8.48
C GLN A 375 15.07 -15.80 7.60
N LEU A 376 16.22 -15.16 7.36
CA LEU A 376 16.26 -13.94 6.57
C LEU A 376 16.03 -14.24 5.08
N TYR A 377 14.95 -13.71 4.53
CA TYR A 377 14.74 -13.62 3.10
C TYR A 377 15.49 -12.43 2.54
N SER A 378 16.20 -12.61 1.44
CA SER A 378 17.01 -11.57 0.81
C SER A 378 16.81 -11.55 -0.70
N GLU A 379 16.65 -10.34 -1.24
CA GLU A 379 16.51 -10.06 -2.66
C GLU A 379 17.35 -8.83 -3.02
N ALA A 380 18.13 -8.92 -4.10
CA ALA A 380 18.81 -7.77 -4.69
C ALA A 380 18.37 -7.59 -6.14
N GLY A 381 18.40 -6.37 -6.64
CA GLY A 381 17.94 -6.10 -7.99
C GLY A 381 18.46 -4.81 -8.59
N LEU A 382 18.19 -4.66 -9.87
CA LEU A 382 18.46 -3.46 -10.66
C LEU A 382 17.21 -3.07 -11.43
N GLU A 383 16.96 -1.77 -11.52
CA GLU A 383 15.94 -1.23 -12.42
C GLU A 383 16.56 -0.21 -13.36
N LEU A 384 16.16 -0.27 -14.59
CA LEU A 384 16.46 0.76 -15.59
C LEU A 384 15.15 1.44 -15.97
N ASN A 385 14.90 2.60 -15.36
CA ASN A 385 13.64 3.33 -15.44
C ASN A 385 13.69 4.45 -16.48
N LYS A 386 12.50 4.93 -16.89
CA LYS A 386 12.34 6.07 -17.81
C LYS A 386 12.99 5.83 -19.17
N LEU A 387 12.85 4.63 -19.71
CA LEU A 387 13.33 4.30 -21.07
C LEU A 387 12.46 5.01 -22.10
N LEU A 388 11.19 4.62 -22.23
CA LEU A 388 10.22 5.22 -23.17
C LEU A 388 8.86 5.36 -22.48
N PHE A 389 8.20 6.52 -22.59
CA PHE A 389 6.84 6.77 -22.06
C PHE A 389 6.64 6.39 -20.61
N GLY A 390 7.69 6.47 -19.78
CA GLY A 390 7.64 6.06 -18.37
C GLY A 390 7.84 4.57 -18.12
N PHE A 391 8.00 3.76 -19.14
CA PHE A 391 8.36 2.34 -19.00
C PHE A 391 9.82 2.15 -18.64
N GLY A 392 10.12 1.02 -18.04
CA GLY A 392 11.46 0.55 -17.71
C GLY A 392 11.47 -0.95 -17.50
N LEU A 393 12.62 -1.45 -17.11
CA LEU A 393 12.88 -2.88 -16.84
C LEU A 393 13.39 -3.06 -15.43
N SER A 394 13.02 -4.14 -14.78
CA SER A 394 13.51 -4.57 -13.46
C SER A 394 14.01 -6.00 -13.55
N GLY A 395 15.20 -6.24 -12.99
CA GLY A 395 15.73 -7.57 -12.74
C GLY A 395 15.98 -7.73 -11.24
N ALA A 396 15.51 -8.82 -10.64
CA ALA A 396 15.73 -9.13 -9.24
C ALA A 396 16.23 -10.57 -9.08
N TYR A 397 17.04 -10.80 -8.05
CA TYR A 397 17.62 -12.09 -7.70
C TYR A 397 17.42 -12.37 -6.20
N ARG A 398 16.83 -13.52 -5.90
CA ARG A 398 16.66 -14.09 -4.56
C ARG A 398 17.93 -14.84 -4.16
N TYR A 399 18.42 -14.61 -2.95
CA TYR A 399 19.61 -15.25 -2.44
C TYR A 399 19.50 -15.53 -0.93
N GLY A 400 20.47 -16.27 -0.40
CA GLY A 400 20.53 -16.62 1.02
C GLY A 400 19.75 -17.89 1.36
N TYR A 401 19.17 -17.94 2.56
CA TYR A 401 18.56 -19.16 3.10
C TYR A 401 17.42 -19.70 2.24
N TYR A 402 16.57 -18.82 1.72
CA TYR A 402 15.40 -19.18 0.91
C TYR A 402 15.70 -19.29 -0.59
N ASN A 403 16.99 -19.39 -0.99
CA ASN A 403 17.35 -19.67 -2.38
C ASN A 403 16.74 -20.99 -2.84
N LEU A 404 16.09 -20.99 -4.00
CA LEU A 404 15.48 -22.17 -4.59
C LEU A 404 16.51 -22.98 -5.39
N PRO A 405 16.29 -24.30 -5.58
CA PRO A 405 17.27 -25.15 -6.28
C PRO A 405 17.59 -24.70 -7.69
N ASP A 406 16.56 -24.30 -8.44
CA ASP A 406 16.71 -23.89 -9.83
C ASP A 406 16.99 -22.38 -9.94
N PHE A 407 17.98 -22.01 -10.73
CA PHE A 407 18.37 -20.61 -10.90
C PHE A 407 17.21 -19.73 -11.41
N GLU A 408 16.43 -20.27 -12.36
CA GLU A 408 15.29 -19.56 -12.97
C GLU A 408 14.23 -19.14 -11.97
N ASP A 409 14.04 -19.90 -10.89
CA ASP A 409 13.06 -19.62 -9.84
C ASP A 409 13.52 -18.53 -8.88
N ASN A 410 14.82 -18.25 -8.85
CA ASN A 410 15.41 -17.18 -8.06
C ASN A 410 15.49 -15.85 -8.81
N VAL A 411 15.18 -15.84 -10.11
CA VAL A 411 15.30 -14.63 -10.95
C VAL A 411 13.93 -14.14 -11.39
N SER A 412 13.74 -12.84 -11.32
CA SER A 412 12.54 -12.17 -11.81
C SER A 412 12.90 -11.04 -12.77
N PHE A 413 12.29 -11.05 -13.96
CA PHE A 413 12.39 -9.97 -14.94
C PHE A 413 10.99 -9.38 -15.15
N LYS A 414 10.86 -8.05 -14.99
CA LYS A 414 9.58 -7.36 -15.03
C LYS A 414 9.68 -6.01 -15.70
N PHE A 415 8.54 -5.53 -16.17
CA PHE A 415 8.40 -4.14 -16.58
C PHE A 415 8.23 -3.25 -15.36
N THR A 416 8.80 -2.05 -15.40
CA THR A 416 8.46 -0.95 -14.47
C THR A 416 7.65 0.10 -15.21
N PHE A 417 6.76 0.75 -14.49
CA PHE A 417 5.97 1.85 -15.03
C PHE A 417 5.93 3.02 -14.05
N TYR A 418 6.55 4.14 -14.45
CA TYR A 418 6.61 5.37 -13.67
C TYR A 418 6.11 6.53 -14.55
N ALA A 419 4.81 6.64 -14.75
CA ALA A 419 4.23 7.84 -15.35
C ALA A 419 4.13 8.93 -14.29
N LYS A 420 4.72 10.10 -14.57
CA LYS A 420 4.29 11.37 -13.99
C LYS A 420 3.45 12.04 -15.08
N PHE A 421 2.17 12.10 -14.85
CA PHE A 421 1.25 12.87 -15.68
C PHE A 421 1.27 14.35 -15.30
#